data_0e6f47a213f61b7f245ca8314c32d659
#
_entry.id   0e6f47a213f61b7f245ca8314c32d659
#
_cell.length_a   1.000
_cell.length_b   1.000
_cell.length_c   1.000
_cell.angle_alpha   90.00
_cell.angle_beta   90.00
_cell.angle_gamma   90.00
#
_symmetry.space_group_name_H-M   'P 1'
#
loop_
_entity.id
_entity.type
_entity.pdbx_description
1 polymer ?
#
loop_
_entity_poly.entity_id
_entity_poly.type
_entity_poly.pdbx_seq_one_letter_code
_entity_poly.pdbx_strand_id
1 'polypeptide(L)'
;QSCTAVLYFDEADADIRPGDTLSGLARITTAQERLRRGSDYDISRGLLLSASCRGTLHIQAAETVPLRLLPARFAQRLRSAVTAVFPADTAGFVRALLLGDRSGLSYAARNELAIAGIYHAVAVSGMHVSILLGMILLLCGGNHPLAAALGLPAAACFILMAGAPASAVRAGVMQAIVLCAPLLRRDYDPPTAIFAALLVLLAQNPWAVRDVGLQLSFASTAGIVLFAGRLYRALTDHRRLQRWLRPKTPLRWLLRAMLTALCCTLSSMVFALPIT
;
A
#
# COMPACT_ATOMS: atom_id res chain seq x y z
N GLN A 1 -10.08 -26.18 8.71
CA GLN A 1 -9.32 -25.34 7.77
C GLN A 1 -9.80 -23.92 7.92
N SER A 2 -8.89 -22.99 8.25
CA SER A 2 -9.19 -21.55 8.29
C SER A 2 -9.13 -20.99 6.88
N CYS A 3 -10.15 -20.26 6.46
CA CYS A 3 -10.16 -19.54 5.19
C CYS A 3 -10.51 -18.07 5.42
N THR A 4 -10.02 -17.21 4.53
CA THR A 4 -10.32 -15.77 4.58
C THR A 4 -11.65 -15.51 3.88
N ALA A 5 -12.57 -14.84 4.60
CA ALA A 5 -13.88 -14.47 4.11
C ALA A 5 -14.15 -12.99 4.34
N VAL A 6 -14.94 -12.38 3.47
CA VAL A 6 -15.52 -11.05 3.67
C VAL A 6 -16.95 -11.21 4.14
N LEU A 7 -17.28 -10.54 5.23
CA LEU A 7 -18.63 -10.52 5.78
C LEU A 7 -19.29 -9.18 5.45
N TYR A 8 -20.46 -9.24 4.80
CA TYR A 8 -21.32 -8.09 4.57
C TYR A 8 -22.53 -8.17 5.50
N PHE A 9 -22.81 -7.10 6.21
CA PHE A 9 -23.97 -7.00 7.14
C PHE A 9 -24.51 -5.57 7.11
N ASP A 10 -25.78 -5.42 7.37
CA ASP A 10 -26.50 -4.13 7.25
C ASP A 10 -26.54 -3.33 8.56
N GLU A 11 -26.10 -3.89 9.69
CA GLU A 11 -26.06 -3.17 10.96
C GLU A 11 -24.92 -2.16 10.98
N ALA A 12 -25.24 -0.90 10.79
CA ALA A 12 -24.28 0.21 10.77
C ALA A 12 -23.60 0.50 12.13
N ASP A 13 -24.13 -0.01 13.24
CA ASP A 13 -23.72 0.33 14.61
C ASP A 13 -23.07 -0.83 15.40
N ALA A 14 -22.76 -1.94 14.78
CA ALA A 14 -22.12 -3.04 15.49
C ALA A 14 -20.66 -2.71 15.82
N ASP A 15 -20.34 -2.49 17.12
CA ASP A 15 -18.95 -2.30 17.61
C ASP A 15 -18.19 -3.64 17.58
N ILE A 16 -17.85 -4.08 16.37
CA ILE A 16 -17.09 -5.33 16.14
C ILE A 16 -15.61 -5.04 16.30
N ARG A 17 -14.96 -5.78 17.18
CA ARG A 17 -13.52 -5.64 17.43
C ARG A 17 -12.72 -6.79 16.82
N PRO A 18 -11.48 -6.53 16.37
CA PRO A 18 -10.60 -7.60 15.89
C PRO A 18 -10.41 -8.68 16.97
N GLY A 19 -10.77 -9.90 16.61
CA GLY A 19 -10.75 -11.05 17.51
C GLY A 19 -12.13 -11.53 17.95
N ASP A 20 -13.17 -10.71 17.82
CA ASP A 20 -14.52 -11.11 18.19
C ASP A 20 -15.03 -12.27 17.32
N THR A 21 -15.83 -13.14 17.91
CA THR A 21 -16.50 -14.23 17.22
C THR A 21 -17.90 -13.80 16.83
N LEU A 22 -18.22 -13.94 15.55
CA LEU A 22 -19.53 -13.60 15.00
C LEU A 22 -20.29 -14.87 14.68
N SER A 23 -21.52 -14.97 15.15
CA SER A 23 -22.45 -16.06 14.83
C SER A 23 -23.75 -15.51 14.30
N GLY A 24 -24.24 -16.10 13.20
CA GLY A 24 -25.47 -15.66 12.54
C GLY A 24 -25.75 -16.46 11.28
N LEU A 25 -26.93 -16.24 10.72
CA LEU A 25 -27.30 -16.83 9.44
C LEU A 25 -26.71 -16.01 8.29
N ALA A 26 -25.90 -16.63 7.45
CA ALA A 26 -25.27 -15.97 6.33
C ALA A 26 -25.42 -16.78 5.03
N ARG A 27 -25.68 -16.08 3.93
CA ARG A 27 -25.58 -16.65 2.60
C ARG A 27 -24.12 -16.62 2.17
N ILE A 28 -23.52 -17.79 2.06
CA ILE A 28 -22.13 -17.94 1.62
C ILE A 28 -22.08 -18.04 0.11
N THR A 29 -21.21 -17.24 -0.51
CA THR A 29 -20.89 -17.30 -1.94
C THR A 29 -19.39 -17.57 -2.07
N THR A 30 -19.04 -18.60 -2.84
CA THR A 30 -17.63 -18.93 -3.07
C THR A 30 -17.01 -18.00 -4.11
N ALA A 31 -15.69 -17.77 -4.00
CA ALA A 31 -14.96 -17.00 -5.00
C ALA A 31 -15.03 -17.63 -6.39
N GLN A 32 -15.16 -18.97 -6.49
CA GLN A 32 -15.36 -19.67 -7.77
C GLN A 32 -16.70 -19.32 -8.44
N GLU A 33 -17.78 -19.16 -7.66
CA GLU A 33 -19.07 -18.73 -8.23
C GLU A 33 -19.01 -17.30 -8.76
N ARG A 34 -18.27 -16.41 -8.09
CA ARG A 34 -18.05 -15.04 -8.58
C ARG A 34 -17.17 -15.02 -9.82
N LEU A 35 -16.12 -15.84 -9.87
CA LEU A 35 -15.28 -16.00 -11.05
C LEU A 35 -16.10 -16.44 -12.27
N ARG A 36 -17.04 -17.40 -12.09
CA ARG A 36 -17.97 -17.81 -13.15
C ARG A 36 -18.89 -16.69 -13.63
N ARG A 37 -19.13 -15.69 -12.77
CA ARG A 37 -19.90 -14.46 -13.09
C ARG A 37 -19.02 -13.33 -13.64
N GLY A 38 -17.72 -13.57 -13.88
CA GLY A 38 -16.79 -12.62 -14.47
C GLY A 38 -16.14 -11.64 -13.49
N SER A 39 -16.17 -11.91 -12.17
CA SER A 39 -15.53 -11.07 -11.17
C SER A 39 -14.31 -11.74 -10.56
N ASP A 40 -13.11 -11.26 -10.90
CA ASP A 40 -11.84 -11.74 -10.38
C ASP A 40 -11.40 -11.01 -9.09
N TYR A 41 -12.16 -10.00 -8.68
CA TYR A 41 -11.78 -9.06 -7.61
C TYR A 41 -11.47 -9.73 -6.27
N ASP A 42 -12.30 -10.68 -5.85
CA ASP A 42 -12.15 -11.33 -4.55
C ASP A 42 -10.98 -12.34 -4.56
N ILE A 43 -10.86 -13.13 -5.62
CA ILE A 43 -9.78 -14.13 -5.75
C ILE A 43 -8.42 -13.45 -5.82
N SER A 44 -8.30 -12.38 -6.59
CA SER A 44 -7.03 -11.64 -6.71
C SER A 44 -6.54 -11.08 -5.37
N ARG A 45 -7.44 -10.86 -4.42
CA ARG A 45 -7.14 -10.42 -3.04
C ARG A 45 -7.00 -11.57 -2.05
N GLY A 46 -7.09 -12.81 -2.49
CA GLY A 46 -7.02 -13.99 -1.61
C GLY A 46 -8.27 -14.23 -0.77
N LEU A 47 -9.39 -13.61 -1.15
CA LEU A 47 -10.68 -13.77 -0.48
C LEU A 47 -11.41 -14.95 -1.11
N LEU A 48 -11.47 -16.07 -0.38
CA LEU A 48 -12.05 -17.32 -0.88
C LEU A 48 -13.55 -17.40 -0.70
N LEU A 49 -14.07 -16.75 0.34
CA LEU A 49 -15.48 -16.77 0.69
C LEU A 49 -16.01 -15.35 0.89
N SER A 50 -17.27 -15.17 0.55
CA SER A 50 -18.02 -13.96 0.83
C SER A 50 -19.33 -14.38 1.49
N ALA A 51 -19.60 -13.84 2.67
CA ALA A 51 -20.79 -14.12 3.45
C ALA A 51 -21.63 -12.84 3.56
N SER A 52 -22.89 -12.93 3.17
CA SER A 52 -23.88 -11.86 3.37
C SER A 52 -24.81 -12.28 4.50
N CYS A 53 -24.73 -11.62 5.63
CA CYS A 53 -25.59 -11.87 6.77
C CYS A 53 -27.00 -11.35 6.52
N ARG A 54 -27.97 -12.15 6.91
CA ARG A 54 -29.39 -11.77 6.95
C ARG A 54 -29.91 -12.02 8.36
N GLY A 55 -30.34 -10.94 9.05
CA GLY A 55 -30.86 -10.99 10.40
C GLY A 55 -29.85 -10.55 11.46
N THR A 56 -30.17 -10.81 12.73
CA THR A 56 -29.36 -10.38 13.88
C THR A 56 -28.06 -11.17 13.99
N LEU A 57 -26.96 -10.45 14.19
CA LEU A 57 -25.64 -11.00 14.45
C LEU A 57 -25.43 -11.09 15.96
N HIS A 58 -25.03 -12.26 16.44
CA HIS A 58 -24.56 -12.41 17.81
C HIS A 58 -23.04 -12.21 17.86
N ILE A 59 -22.62 -11.19 18.60
CA ILE A 59 -21.21 -10.82 18.76
C ILE A 59 -20.74 -11.33 20.11
N GLN A 60 -19.74 -12.18 20.12
CA GLN A 60 -19.05 -12.63 21.33
C GLN A 60 -17.66 -11.99 21.38
N ALA A 61 -17.44 -11.16 22.41
CA ALA A 61 -16.15 -10.52 22.61
C ALA A 61 -15.06 -11.56 22.90
N ALA A 62 -13.89 -11.40 22.29
CA ALA A 62 -12.76 -12.28 22.53
C ALA A 62 -12.15 -12.03 23.92
N GLU A 63 -12.03 -13.06 24.75
CA GLU A 63 -11.32 -13.01 26.03
C GLU A 63 -9.81 -12.80 25.85
N THR A 64 -9.24 -13.44 24.82
CA THR A 64 -7.81 -13.34 24.51
C THR A 64 -7.60 -12.96 23.05
N VAL A 65 -6.63 -12.08 22.79
CA VAL A 65 -6.34 -11.60 21.44
C VAL A 65 -5.01 -12.15 20.98
N PRO A 66 -4.97 -12.93 19.89
CA PRO A 66 -3.73 -13.40 19.30
C PRO A 66 -2.83 -12.22 18.91
N LEU A 67 -1.52 -12.35 19.11
CA LEU A 67 -0.52 -11.31 18.76
C LEU A 67 -0.65 -10.81 17.30
N ARG A 68 -1.04 -11.69 16.39
CA ARG A 68 -1.27 -11.35 14.97
C ARG A 68 -2.39 -10.32 14.74
N LEU A 69 -3.32 -10.16 15.69
CA LEU A 69 -4.42 -9.20 15.60
C LEU A 69 -4.14 -7.86 16.32
N LEU A 70 -3.01 -7.75 17.00
CA LEU A 70 -2.61 -6.50 17.67
C LEU A 70 -2.52 -5.30 16.70
N PRO A 71 -1.94 -5.41 15.49
CA PRO A 71 -1.93 -4.30 14.55
C PRO A 71 -3.34 -3.84 14.17
N ALA A 72 -4.27 -4.78 13.97
CA ALA A 72 -5.65 -4.45 13.63
C ALA A 72 -6.38 -3.75 14.80
N ARG A 73 -6.16 -4.19 16.04
CA ARG A 73 -6.68 -3.50 17.24
C ARG A 73 -6.09 -2.11 17.42
N PHE A 74 -4.81 -1.96 17.20
CA PHE A 74 -4.16 -0.67 17.25
C PHE A 74 -4.71 0.28 16.18
N ALA A 75 -4.91 -0.23 14.95
CA ALA A 75 -5.56 0.52 13.89
C ALA A 75 -6.98 0.97 14.28
N GLN A 76 -7.78 0.10 14.93
CA GLN A 76 -9.11 0.47 15.40
C GLN A 76 -9.05 1.57 16.47
N ARG A 77 -8.15 1.47 17.46
CA ARG A 77 -7.95 2.53 18.46
C ARG A 77 -7.56 3.87 17.82
N LEU A 78 -6.68 3.83 16.81
CA LEU A 78 -6.30 5.03 16.07
C LEU A 78 -7.49 5.63 15.31
N ARG A 79 -8.32 4.78 14.67
CA ARG A 79 -9.56 5.24 14.01
C ARG A 79 -10.50 5.95 15.00
N SER A 80 -10.71 5.35 16.15
CA SER A 80 -11.55 5.94 17.20
C SER A 80 -10.96 7.25 17.73
N ALA A 81 -9.64 7.32 17.95
CA ALA A 81 -8.96 8.53 18.38
C ALA A 81 -9.06 9.66 17.35
N VAL A 82 -8.86 9.35 16.06
CA VAL A 82 -9.02 10.33 14.97
C VAL A 82 -10.47 10.86 14.94
N THR A 83 -11.46 9.97 15.07
CA THR A 83 -12.87 10.38 15.06
C THR A 83 -13.24 11.22 16.29
N ALA A 84 -12.58 11.02 17.44
CA ALA A 84 -12.80 11.81 18.64
C ALA A 84 -12.13 13.20 18.59
N VAL A 85 -11.00 13.33 17.89
CA VAL A 85 -10.21 14.58 17.85
C VAL A 85 -10.60 15.48 16.68
N PHE A 86 -10.95 14.91 15.53
CA PHE A 86 -11.26 15.68 14.34
C PHE A 86 -12.77 15.84 14.12
N PRO A 87 -13.22 16.98 13.54
CA PRO A 87 -14.62 17.16 13.15
C PRO A 87 -15.11 16.06 12.19
N ALA A 88 -16.41 15.77 12.21
CA ALA A 88 -17.01 14.66 11.47
C ALA A 88 -16.79 14.73 9.94
N ASP A 89 -16.71 15.94 9.38
CA ASP A 89 -16.46 16.22 7.97
C ASP A 89 -15.02 15.91 7.55
N THR A 90 -14.04 16.10 8.44
CA THR A 90 -12.60 15.90 8.17
C THR A 90 -12.05 14.59 8.69
N ALA A 91 -12.66 14.00 9.73
CA ALA A 91 -12.21 12.76 10.34
C ALA A 91 -12.10 11.61 9.33
N GLY A 92 -13.05 11.50 8.39
CA GLY A 92 -13.02 10.50 7.33
C GLY A 92 -11.81 10.64 6.41
N PHE A 93 -11.44 11.88 6.06
CA PHE A 93 -10.27 12.16 5.22
C PHE A 93 -8.96 11.85 5.96
N VAL A 94 -8.84 12.25 7.23
CA VAL A 94 -7.66 11.99 8.06
C VAL A 94 -7.47 10.47 8.26
N ARG A 95 -8.55 9.71 8.51
CA ARG A 95 -8.50 8.24 8.61
C ARG A 95 -8.03 7.60 7.31
N ALA A 96 -8.54 8.07 6.18
CA ALA A 96 -8.14 7.59 4.87
C ALA A 96 -6.65 7.87 4.59
N LEU A 97 -6.17 9.07 4.93
CA LEU A 97 -4.77 9.46 4.71
C LEU A 97 -3.79 8.70 5.61
N LEU A 98 -4.10 8.55 6.90
CA LEU A 98 -3.20 7.91 7.86
C LEU A 98 -3.24 6.38 7.84
N LEU A 99 -4.42 5.80 7.67
CA LEU A 99 -4.66 4.36 7.82
C LEU A 99 -5.13 3.68 6.53
N GLY A 100 -5.36 4.45 5.46
CA GLY A 100 -5.95 3.95 4.23
C GLY A 100 -7.43 3.57 4.34
N ASP A 101 -8.06 3.90 5.44
CA ASP A 101 -9.46 3.59 5.72
C ASP A 101 -10.39 4.60 5.06
N ARG A 102 -10.91 4.23 3.90
CA ARG A 102 -11.80 5.06 3.09
C ARG A 102 -13.28 4.89 3.44
N SER A 103 -13.62 4.08 4.43
CA SER A 103 -15.02 3.82 4.81
C SER A 103 -15.74 5.08 5.27
N GLY A 104 -15.03 5.98 5.95
CA GLY A 104 -15.55 7.27 6.42
C GLY A 104 -15.62 8.38 5.38
N LEU A 105 -15.19 8.15 4.12
CA LEU A 105 -15.30 9.15 3.07
C LEU A 105 -16.70 9.11 2.43
N SER A 106 -17.39 10.25 2.39
CA SER A 106 -18.66 10.37 1.66
C SER A 106 -18.48 10.13 0.17
N TYR A 107 -19.54 9.76 -0.52
CA TYR A 107 -19.50 9.59 -1.99
C TYR A 107 -19.06 10.88 -2.71
N ALA A 108 -19.56 12.03 -2.25
CA ALA A 108 -19.18 13.35 -2.79
C ALA A 108 -17.66 13.59 -2.63
N ALA A 109 -17.11 13.40 -1.43
CA ALA A 109 -15.68 13.58 -1.19
C ALA A 109 -14.81 12.62 -2.04
N ARG A 110 -15.24 11.37 -2.22
CA ARG A 110 -14.53 10.43 -3.11
C ARG A 110 -14.52 10.89 -4.56
N ASN A 111 -15.64 11.41 -5.03
CA ASN A 111 -15.78 11.91 -6.41
C ASN A 111 -14.94 13.18 -6.62
N GLU A 112 -14.96 14.11 -5.68
CA GLU A 112 -14.12 15.32 -5.72
C GLU A 112 -12.63 15.00 -5.75
N LEU A 113 -12.18 14.07 -4.90
CA LEU A 113 -10.79 13.58 -4.90
C LEU A 113 -10.41 12.89 -6.21
N ALA A 114 -11.35 12.17 -6.83
CA ALA A 114 -11.15 11.52 -8.11
C ALA A 114 -11.04 12.53 -9.25
N ILE A 115 -11.93 13.55 -9.29
CA ILE A 115 -11.89 14.63 -10.26
C ILE A 115 -10.61 15.46 -10.12
N ALA A 116 -10.17 15.72 -8.89
CA ALA A 116 -8.91 16.39 -8.60
C ALA A 116 -7.66 15.53 -8.91
N GLY A 117 -7.84 14.24 -9.25
CA GLY A 117 -6.74 13.32 -9.55
C GLY A 117 -5.90 12.90 -8.34
N ILE A 118 -6.30 13.27 -7.12
CA ILE A 118 -5.56 12.99 -5.88
C ILE A 118 -6.12 11.80 -5.09
N TYR A 119 -7.12 11.10 -5.61
CA TYR A 119 -7.73 9.95 -4.94
C TYR A 119 -6.71 8.84 -4.61
N HIS A 120 -5.66 8.69 -5.42
CA HIS A 120 -4.58 7.74 -5.17
C HIS A 120 -3.72 8.12 -3.95
N ALA A 121 -3.61 9.40 -3.59
CA ALA A 121 -2.85 9.86 -2.43
C ALA A 121 -3.51 9.48 -1.09
N VAL A 122 -4.84 9.27 -1.11
CA VAL A 122 -5.63 8.85 0.06
C VAL A 122 -5.57 7.33 0.28
N ALA A 123 -4.96 6.60 -0.65
CA ALA A 123 -4.67 5.18 -0.46
C ALA A 123 -3.31 5.01 0.23
N VAL A 124 -3.20 4.07 1.17
CA VAL A 124 -1.87 3.70 1.66
C VAL A 124 -1.04 3.16 0.50
N SER A 125 0.04 3.86 0.23
CA SER A 125 0.92 3.60 -0.89
C SER A 125 2.35 3.31 -0.41
N GLY A 126 3.20 2.92 -1.34
CA GLY A 126 4.63 2.75 -1.07
C GLY A 126 5.32 3.99 -0.52
N MET A 127 4.80 5.19 -0.83
CA MET A 127 5.31 6.46 -0.31
C MET A 127 5.21 6.52 1.22
N HIS A 128 4.10 6.10 1.80
CA HIS A 128 3.92 6.09 3.27
C HIS A 128 4.93 5.17 3.95
N VAL A 129 5.17 3.98 3.39
CA VAL A 129 6.19 3.05 3.91
C VAL A 129 7.59 3.65 3.78
N SER A 130 7.90 4.30 2.65
CA SER A 130 9.20 4.93 2.42
C SER A 130 9.46 6.11 3.36
N ILE A 131 8.45 6.94 3.63
CA ILE A 131 8.54 8.06 4.57
C ILE A 131 8.77 7.51 5.98
N LEU A 132 7.99 6.52 6.42
CA LEU A 132 8.13 5.91 7.74
C LEU A 132 9.56 5.36 7.95
N LEU A 133 10.06 4.58 7.01
CA LEU A 133 11.39 3.99 7.12
C LEU A 133 12.51 5.03 6.98
N GLY A 134 12.32 6.03 6.12
CA GLY A 134 13.24 7.15 5.98
C GLY A 134 13.35 7.97 7.27
N MET A 135 12.23 8.23 7.96
CA MET A 135 12.23 8.88 9.27
C MET A 135 12.95 8.05 10.31
N ILE A 136 12.70 6.74 10.36
CA ILE A 136 13.39 5.85 11.31
C ILE A 136 14.90 5.84 11.04
N LEU A 137 15.32 5.75 9.78
CA LEU A 137 16.73 5.79 9.41
C LEU A 137 17.38 7.12 9.83
N LEU A 138 16.67 8.23 9.64
CA LEU A 138 17.14 9.56 10.06
C LEU A 138 17.27 9.64 11.59
N LEU A 139 16.27 9.18 12.33
CA LEU A 139 16.29 9.15 13.81
C LEU A 139 17.40 8.24 14.35
N CYS A 140 17.73 7.17 13.62
CA CYS A 140 18.88 6.29 13.94
C CYS A 140 20.23 6.88 13.52
N GLY A 141 20.29 8.14 13.08
CA GLY A 141 21.54 8.78 12.63
C GLY A 141 22.21 8.11 11.45
N GLY A 142 21.44 7.44 10.57
CA GLY A 142 21.97 6.68 9.44
C GLY A 142 22.53 5.29 9.81
N ASN A 143 22.33 4.83 11.04
CA ASN A 143 22.77 3.50 11.49
C ASN A 143 21.85 2.43 10.88
N HIS A 144 22.28 1.79 9.78
CA HIS A 144 21.50 0.78 9.05
C HIS A 144 21.08 -0.44 9.90
N PRO A 145 21.94 -1.05 10.75
CA PRO A 145 21.52 -2.13 11.64
C PRO A 145 20.38 -1.74 12.56
N LEU A 146 20.50 -0.60 13.22
CA LEU A 146 19.47 -0.11 14.15
C LEU A 146 18.19 0.26 13.40
N ALA A 147 18.31 0.92 12.25
CA ALA A 147 17.18 1.26 11.39
C ALA A 147 16.47 0.02 10.85
N ALA A 148 17.18 -1.05 10.52
CA ALA A 148 16.58 -2.31 10.12
C ALA A 148 15.86 -2.99 11.30
N ALA A 149 16.48 -3.04 12.47
CA ALA A 149 15.90 -3.67 13.67
C ALA A 149 14.60 -3.00 14.12
N LEU A 150 14.50 -1.66 14.03
CA LEU A 150 13.31 -0.90 14.40
C LEU A 150 12.35 -0.70 13.23
N GLY A 151 12.88 -0.46 12.04
CA GLY A 151 12.10 -0.08 10.86
C GLY A 151 11.32 -1.24 10.26
N LEU A 152 11.91 -2.44 10.17
CA LEU A 152 11.22 -3.58 9.59
C LEU A 152 9.97 -4.01 10.39
N PRO A 153 10.03 -4.14 11.72
CA PRO A 153 8.82 -4.39 12.52
C PRO A 153 7.80 -3.25 12.43
N ALA A 154 8.26 -2.00 12.43
CA ALA A 154 7.38 -0.84 12.31
C ALA A 154 6.65 -0.82 10.95
N ALA A 155 7.37 -1.08 9.85
CA ALA A 155 6.79 -1.16 8.52
C ALA A 155 5.81 -2.34 8.40
N ALA A 156 6.16 -3.51 8.93
CA ALA A 156 5.27 -4.66 8.95
C ALA A 156 3.99 -4.37 9.74
N CYS A 157 4.11 -3.76 10.92
CA CYS A 157 2.96 -3.33 11.72
C CYS A 157 2.08 -2.34 10.94
N PHE A 158 2.67 -1.31 10.32
CA PHE A 158 1.97 -0.31 9.53
C PHE A 158 1.22 -0.93 8.33
N ILE A 159 1.88 -1.83 7.59
CA ILE A 159 1.28 -2.53 6.45
C ILE A 159 0.08 -3.38 6.91
N LEU A 160 0.21 -4.10 8.02
CA LEU A 160 -0.89 -4.89 8.59
C LEU A 160 -2.04 -4.02 9.10
N MET A 161 -1.75 -2.87 9.71
CA MET A 161 -2.76 -1.89 10.13
C MET A 161 -3.55 -1.33 8.95
N ALA A 162 -2.91 -1.13 7.81
CA ALA A 162 -3.52 -0.66 6.58
C ALA A 162 -4.27 -1.74 5.79
N GLY A 163 -4.34 -2.98 6.30
CA GLY A 163 -4.99 -4.10 5.60
C GLY A 163 -4.15 -4.75 4.51
N ALA A 164 -2.83 -4.59 4.57
CA ALA A 164 -1.84 -5.20 3.67
C ALA A 164 -2.13 -5.01 2.16
N PRO A 165 -2.39 -3.77 1.68
CA PRO A 165 -2.59 -3.54 0.25
C PRO A 165 -1.32 -3.93 -0.53
N ALA A 166 -1.48 -4.53 -1.72
CA ALA A 166 -0.37 -5.07 -2.52
C ALA A 166 0.74 -4.03 -2.79
N SER A 167 0.36 -2.76 -3.00
CA SER A 167 1.30 -1.64 -3.18
C SER A 167 2.18 -1.38 -1.95
N ALA A 168 1.61 -1.46 -0.75
CA ALA A 168 2.36 -1.26 0.50
C ALA A 168 3.24 -2.48 0.83
N VAL A 169 2.74 -3.70 0.60
CA VAL A 169 3.52 -4.95 0.79
C VAL A 169 4.73 -4.95 -0.14
N ARG A 170 4.54 -4.64 -1.43
CA ARG A 170 5.65 -4.52 -2.39
C ARG A 170 6.70 -3.51 -1.92
N ALA A 171 6.26 -2.31 -1.53
CA ALA A 171 7.17 -1.29 -1.05
C ALA A 171 7.90 -1.73 0.23
N GLY A 172 7.21 -2.41 1.15
CA GLY A 172 7.80 -2.96 2.36
C GLY A 172 8.90 -3.97 2.06
N VAL A 173 8.68 -4.91 1.13
CA VAL A 173 9.69 -5.89 0.72
C VAL A 173 10.89 -5.20 0.06
N MET A 174 10.64 -4.27 -0.87
CA MET A 174 11.71 -3.54 -1.54
C MET A 174 12.54 -2.71 -0.55
N GLN A 175 11.89 -2.02 0.39
CA GLN A 175 12.57 -1.24 1.42
C GLN A 175 13.33 -2.13 2.42
N ALA A 176 12.79 -3.31 2.74
CA ALA A 176 13.51 -4.29 3.54
C ALA A 176 14.83 -4.70 2.86
N ILE A 177 14.81 -4.94 1.55
CA ILE A 177 16.02 -5.23 0.77
C ILE A 177 17.00 -4.05 0.83
N VAL A 178 16.51 -2.81 0.65
CA VAL A 178 17.35 -1.60 0.77
C VAL A 178 18.03 -1.49 2.13
N LEU A 179 17.28 -1.73 3.22
CA LEU A 179 17.83 -1.63 4.58
C LEU A 179 18.77 -2.78 4.93
N CYS A 180 18.51 -3.98 4.40
CA CYS A 180 19.30 -5.16 4.68
C CYS A 180 20.55 -5.30 3.78
N ALA A 181 20.56 -4.72 2.58
CA ALA A 181 21.69 -4.83 1.65
C ALA A 181 23.04 -4.41 2.26
N PRO A 182 23.16 -3.26 2.96
CA PRO A 182 24.41 -2.87 3.61
C PRO A 182 24.83 -3.83 4.73
N LEU A 183 23.86 -4.45 5.44
CA LEU A 183 24.14 -5.44 6.49
C LEU A 183 24.77 -6.71 5.93
N LEU A 184 24.34 -7.09 4.71
CA LEU A 184 24.86 -8.24 3.98
C LEU A 184 26.09 -7.91 3.13
N ARG A 185 26.61 -6.69 3.21
CA ARG A 185 27.72 -6.15 2.38
C ARG A 185 27.45 -6.36 0.89
N ARG A 186 26.18 -6.13 0.47
CA ARG A 186 25.73 -6.19 -0.91
C ARG A 186 25.25 -4.84 -1.37
N ASP A 187 25.50 -4.52 -2.62
CA ASP A 187 24.90 -3.35 -3.26
C ASP A 187 23.42 -3.60 -3.52
N TYR A 188 22.63 -2.53 -3.40
CA TYR A 188 21.22 -2.58 -3.73
C TYR A 188 21.02 -2.64 -5.24
N ASP A 189 20.38 -3.71 -5.70
CA ASP A 189 19.99 -3.88 -7.11
C ASP A 189 18.46 -3.76 -7.25
N PRO A 190 17.97 -2.64 -7.85
CA PRO A 190 16.53 -2.40 -7.99
C PRO A 190 15.76 -3.49 -8.78
N PRO A 191 16.26 -4.02 -9.91
CA PRO A 191 15.60 -5.12 -10.60
C PRO A 191 15.39 -6.34 -9.71
N THR A 192 16.43 -6.78 -9.01
CA THR A 192 16.35 -7.93 -8.08
C THR A 192 15.33 -7.68 -6.99
N ALA A 193 15.27 -6.45 -6.43
CA ALA A 193 14.29 -6.09 -5.41
C ALA A 193 12.84 -6.16 -5.90
N ILE A 194 12.59 -5.73 -7.16
CA ILE A 194 11.26 -5.83 -7.78
C ILE A 194 10.85 -7.29 -7.95
N PHE A 195 11.72 -8.13 -8.51
CA PHE A 195 11.41 -9.55 -8.71
C PHE A 195 11.24 -10.31 -7.40
N ALA A 196 12.04 -10.00 -6.38
CA ALA A 196 11.87 -10.58 -5.05
C ALA A 196 10.52 -10.19 -4.43
N ALA A 197 10.11 -8.93 -4.55
CA ALA A 197 8.81 -8.48 -4.07
C ALA A 197 7.66 -9.16 -4.82
N LEU A 198 7.78 -9.32 -6.15
CA LEU A 198 6.79 -10.04 -6.97
C LEU A 198 6.69 -11.50 -6.53
N LEU A 199 7.82 -12.17 -6.34
CA LEU A 199 7.86 -13.57 -5.89
C LEU A 199 7.17 -13.74 -4.53
N VAL A 200 7.44 -12.87 -3.56
CA VAL A 200 6.80 -12.90 -2.24
C VAL A 200 5.29 -12.76 -2.35
N LEU A 201 4.80 -11.82 -3.15
CA LEU A 201 3.36 -11.59 -3.33
C LEU A 201 2.67 -12.76 -4.04
N LEU A 202 3.27 -13.31 -5.10
CA LEU A 202 2.71 -14.44 -5.83
C LEU A 202 2.80 -15.76 -5.04
N ALA A 203 3.82 -15.91 -4.18
CA ALA A 203 3.90 -17.07 -3.27
C ALA A 203 2.79 -17.05 -2.21
N GLN A 204 2.35 -15.86 -1.77
CA GLN A 204 1.23 -15.72 -0.85
C GLN A 204 -0.11 -15.95 -1.55
N ASN A 205 -0.29 -15.41 -2.75
CA ASN A 205 -1.50 -15.57 -3.54
C ASN A 205 -1.17 -15.57 -5.05
N PRO A 206 -1.13 -16.73 -5.71
CA PRO A 206 -0.87 -16.79 -7.16
C PRO A 206 -1.89 -16.03 -8.01
N TRP A 207 -3.13 -15.90 -7.53
CA TRP A 207 -4.19 -15.17 -8.23
C TRP A 207 -4.01 -13.66 -8.18
N ALA A 208 -3.11 -13.15 -7.33
CA ALA A 208 -2.79 -11.72 -7.26
C ALA A 208 -2.28 -11.16 -8.61
N VAL A 209 -1.80 -12.01 -9.52
CA VAL A 209 -1.43 -11.60 -10.88
C VAL A 209 -2.59 -10.94 -11.63
N ARG A 210 -3.85 -11.26 -11.29
CA ARG A 210 -5.07 -10.67 -11.88
C ARG A 210 -5.49 -9.35 -11.23
N ASP A 211 -4.84 -8.95 -10.13
CA ASP A 211 -5.10 -7.66 -9.50
C ASP A 211 -4.50 -6.54 -10.34
N VAL A 212 -5.37 -5.71 -10.93
CA VAL A 212 -4.96 -4.55 -11.75
C VAL A 212 -4.07 -3.59 -10.95
N GLY A 213 -4.32 -3.44 -9.64
CA GLY A 213 -3.49 -2.61 -8.77
C GLY A 213 -2.06 -3.15 -8.64
N LEU A 214 -1.90 -4.48 -8.55
CA LEU A 214 -0.59 -5.12 -8.56
C LEU A 214 0.08 -4.94 -9.92
N GLN A 215 -0.61 -5.23 -11.02
CA GLN A 215 -0.09 -5.08 -12.38
C GLN A 215 0.42 -3.66 -12.64
N LEU A 216 -0.42 -2.65 -12.39
CA LEU A 216 -0.07 -1.23 -12.55
C LEU A 216 1.14 -0.84 -11.69
N SER A 217 1.18 -1.30 -10.45
CA SER A 217 2.26 -0.99 -9.53
C SER A 217 3.59 -1.56 -9.97
N PHE A 218 3.62 -2.83 -10.42
CA PHE A 218 4.85 -3.46 -10.92
C PHE A 218 5.25 -2.91 -12.28
N ALA A 219 4.32 -2.74 -13.20
CA ALA A 219 4.58 -2.15 -14.52
C ALA A 219 5.19 -0.74 -14.39
N SER A 220 4.58 0.13 -13.59
CA SER A 220 5.10 1.48 -13.34
C SER A 220 6.51 1.47 -12.75
N THR A 221 6.76 0.61 -11.75
CA THR A 221 8.08 0.53 -11.11
C THR A 221 9.13 -0.03 -12.06
N ALA A 222 8.80 -1.08 -12.82
CA ALA A 222 9.67 -1.63 -13.85
C ALA A 222 10.01 -0.59 -14.93
N GLY A 223 9.01 0.16 -15.39
CA GLY A 223 9.19 1.27 -16.31
C GLY A 223 10.20 2.30 -15.81
N ILE A 224 10.07 2.72 -14.56
CA ILE A 224 11.00 3.67 -13.94
C ILE A 224 12.42 3.07 -13.88
N VAL A 225 12.58 1.86 -13.37
CA VAL A 225 13.90 1.25 -13.18
C VAL A 225 14.61 1.00 -14.50
N LEU A 226 13.88 0.55 -15.52
CA LEU A 226 14.47 0.19 -16.81
C LEU A 226 14.71 1.39 -17.74
N PHE A 227 13.83 2.38 -17.70
CA PHE A 227 13.80 3.44 -18.73
C PHE A 227 14.07 4.84 -18.20
N ALA A 228 13.74 5.20 -16.96
CA ALA A 228 13.89 6.58 -16.51
C ALA A 228 15.34 7.07 -16.59
N GLY A 229 16.31 6.23 -16.21
CA GLY A 229 17.73 6.57 -16.32
C GLY A 229 18.24 6.67 -17.76
N ARG A 230 17.68 5.86 -18.67
CA ARG A 230 18.00 5.94 -20.11
C ARG A 230 17.43 7.21 -20.72
N LEU A 231 16.16 7.50 -20.43
CA LEU A 231 15.46 8.70 -20.88
C LEU A 231 16.15 9.98 -20.37
N TYR A 232 16.49 10.00 -19.08
CA TYR A 232 17.23 11.12 -18.48
C TYR A 232 18.56 11.35 -19.20
N ARG A 233 19.33 10.28 -19.47
CA ARG A 233 20.60 10.37 -20.20
C ARG A 233 20.38 10.87 -21.63
N ALA A 234 19.40 10.33 -22.35
CA ALA A 234 19.10 10.76 -23.72
C ALA A 234 18.74 12.25 -23.79
N LEU A 235 17.96 12.76 -22.82
CA LEU A 235 17.60 14.18 -22.76
C LEU A 235 18.75 15.08 -22.33
N THR A 236 19.73 14.55 -21.58
CA THR A 236 20.83 15.35 -21.03
C THR A 236 22.17 15.08 -21.73
N ASP A 237 22.21 14.27 -22.80
CA ASP A 237 23.46 13.81 -23.45
C ASP A 237 24.30 14.95 -24.08
N HIS A 238 23.74 16.13 -24.19
CA HIS A 238 24.50 17.29 -24.63
C HIS A 238 25.47 17.76 -23.52
N ARG A 239 26.77 17.67 -23.73
CA ARG A 239 27.83 18.03 -22.76
C ARG A 239 27.64 19.42 -22.11
N ARG A 240 27.05 20.37 -22.85
CA ARG A 240 26.72 21.72 -22.34
C ARG A 240 25.58 21.66 -21.31
N LEU A 241 24.54 20.87 -21.57
CA LEU A 241 23.38 20.73 -20.68
C LEU A 241 23.74 20.00 -19.39
N GLN A 242 24.57 18.95 -19.47
CA GLN A 242 25.09 18.25 -18.29
C GLN A 242 25.91 19.15 -17.37
N ARG A 243 26.78 19.99 -17.97
CA ARG A 243 27.56 20.98 -17.18
C ARG A 243 26.68 22.05 -16.56
N TRP A 244 25.65 22.49 -17.27
CA TRP A 244 24.71 23.51 -16.81
C TRP A 244 23.79 22.99 -15.69
N LEU A 245 23.35 21.70 -15.76
CA LEU A 245 22.52 21.03 -14.77
C LEU A 245 23.30 20.58 -13.51
N ARG A 246 24.62 20.75 -13.43
CA ARG A 246 25.36 20.47 -12.20
C ARG A 246 24.85 21.37 -11.06
N PRO A 247 24.48 20.78 -9.88
CA PRO A 247 23.83 21.51 -8.81
C PRO A 247 24.81 22.47 -8.13
N LYS A 248 24.93 23.68 -8.66
CA LYS A 248 25.69 24.79 -8.05
C LYS A 248 24.79 25.83 -7.39
N THR A 249 23.50 25.83 -7.73
CA THR A 249 22.50 26.76 -7.21
C THR A 249 21.22 26.00 -6.91
N PRO A 250 20.38 26.45 -5.94
CA PRO A 250 19.13 25.80 -5.59
C PRO A 250 18.18 25.69 -6.81
N LEU A 251 18.20 26.67 -7.70
CA LEU A 251 17.39 26.63 -8.93
C LEU A 251 17.79 25.48 -9.86
N ARG A 252 19.09 25.23 -10.04
CA ARG A 252 19.57 24.12 -10.87
C ARG A 252 19.27 22.78 -10.26
N TRP A 253 19.32 22.68 -8.93
CA TRP A 253 18.89 21.50 -8.20
C TRP A 253 17.41 21.22 -8.45
N LEU A 254 16.55 22.25 -8.35
CA LEU A 254 15.11 22.14 -8.62
C LEU A 254 14.84 21.68 -10.07
N LEU A 255 15.47 22.31 -11.05
CA LEU A 255 15.32 21.95 -12.47
C LEU A 255 15.74 20.49 -12.73
N ARG A 256 16.83 20.03 -12.10
CA ARG A 256 17.25 18.64 -12.18
C ARG A 256 16.23 17.70 -11.56
N ALA A 257 15.69 18.03 -10.40
CA ALA A 257 14.66 17.26 -9.73
C ALA A 257 13.39 17.18 -10.59
N MET A 258 12.94 18.29 -11.18
CA MET A 258 11.80 18.34 -12.09
C MET A 258 12.02 17.47 -13.34
N LEU A 259 13.20 17.54 -13.97
CA LEU A 259 13.53 16.72 -15.14
C LEU A 259 13.56 15.23 -14.77
N THR A 260 14.13 14.87 -13.63
CA THR A 260 14.14 13.49 -13.14
C THR A 260 12.71 13.00 -12.89
N ALA A 261 11.88 13.81 -12.22
CA ALA A 261 10.48 13.48 -11.97
C ALA A 261 9.70 13.28 -13.29
N LEU A 262 9.92 14.16 -14.28
CA LEU A 262 9.30 14.03 -15.59
C LEU A 262 9.71 12.72 -16.28
N CYS A 263 11.00 12.37 -16.27
CA CYS A 263 11.49 11.10 -16.85
C CYS A 263 10.86 9.90 -16.13
N CYS A 264 10.76 9.93 -14.80
CA CYS A 264 10.11 8.86 -14.03
C CYS A 264 8.63 8.74 -14.38
N THR A 265 7.90 9.85 -14.47
CA THR A 265 6.47 9.86 -14.81
C THR A 265 6.24 9.33 -16.22
N LEU A 266 6.97 9.79 -17.21
CA LEU A 266 6.84 9.32 -18.59
C LEU A 266 7.17 7.82 -18.72
N SER A 267 8.25 7.37 -18.08
CA SER A 267 8.64 5.96 -18.08
C SER A 267 7.60 5.07 -17.38
N SER A 268 7.01 5.54 -16.29
CA SER A 268 5.92 4.86 -15.59
C SER A 268 4.67 4.77 -16.46
N MET A 269 4.25 5.88 -17.10
CA MET A 269 3.07 5.93 -17.95
C MET A 269 3.13 4.98 -19.15
N VAL A 270 4.28 4.91 -19.84
CA VAL A 270 4.45 4.02 -21.00
C VAL A 270 4.15 2.57 -20.65
N PHE A 271 4.50 2.13 -19.45
CA PHE A 271 4.25 0.76 -18.98
C PHE A 271 2.88 0.55 -18.35
N ALA A 272 2.28 1.60 -17.79
CA ALA A 272 0.96 1.54 -17.17
C ALA A 272 -0.19 1.61 -18.20
N LEU A 273 -0.03 2.41 -19.27
CA LEU A 273 -1.06 2.61 -20.29
C LEU A 273 -1.64 1.34 -20.92
N PRO A 274 -0.86 0.27 -21.21
CA PRO A 274 -1.44 -0.96 -21.79
C PRO A 274 -2.37 -1.72 -20.83
N ILE A 275 -2.35 -1.40 -19.53
CA ILE A 275 -3.10 -2.10 -18.47
C ILE A 275 -4.37 -1.32 -18.12
N THR A 276 -4.41 -0.01 -18.38
CA THR A 276 -5.54 0.87 -18.12
C THR A 276 -6.51 0.93 -19.28
#